data_aed899921708e4c21a57e0a18da77e1d
#
_entry.id   aed899921708e4c21a57e0a18da77e1d
#
_cell.length_a   1.000
_cell.length_b   1.000
_cell.length_c   1.000
_cell.angle_alpha   90.00
_cell.angle_beta   90.00
_cell.angle_gamma   90.00
#
_symmetry.space_group_name_H-M   'P 1'
#
loop_
_entity.id
_entity.type
_entity.pdbx_description
1 polymer ?
#
loop_
_entity_poly.entity_id
_entity_poly.type
_entity_poly.pdbx_seq_one_letter_code
_entity_poly.pdbx_strand_id
1 'polypeptide(L)'
;LFFIKFTNLFFHLIIFPNFYQTVSTEISIMSNRPVSATTRQEAEMINKAQRALHTAEDAIDKLRLLCLARGAGGILGLARIFRRMDEDGNKQLSKEELIEGFEAMGFEFEEEEVNEIISKLDTDESGTIDLTEFITAIRPPMSESRIKLVEQAFQKLDKTGDGEITVADLRGVYNVKCHPRYISGEESEESILNKFLGNFEQESTKDDIVTMEEFMNYYSAISASIDHDAYFDLMIRNAYKL
;
A
#
# COMPACT_ATOMS: atom_id res chain seq x y z
N LEU A 1 4.62 -1.94 13.57
CA LEU A 1 4.11 -1.04 12.52
C LEU A 1 3.29 -1.81 11.48
N PHE A 2 3.76 -2.96 10.99
CA PHE A 2 3.04 -3.80 10.02
C PHE A 2 1.68 -4.30 10.54
N PHE A 3 1.57 -4.56 11.84
CA PHE A 3 0.32 -4.92 12.51
C PHE A 3 -0.62 -3.73 12.64
N ILE A 4 -0.11 -2.51 12.73
CA ILE A 4 -0.90 -1.27 12.86
C ILE A 4 -1.53 -0.88 11.51
N LYS A 5 -0.83 -1.05 10.36
CA LYS A 5 -1.42 -0.80 9.03
C LYS A 5 -2.46 -1.86 8.62
N PHE A 6 -2.30 -3.11 9.07
CA PHE A 6 -3.34 -4.14 8.90
C PHE A 6 -4.56 -3.88 9.81
N THR A 7 -4.34 -3.32 10.99
CA THR A 7 -5.43 -2.82 11.85
C THR A 7 -6.15 -1.62 11.24
N ASN A 8 -5.49 -0.80 10.41
CA ASN A 8 -6.14 0.29 9.68
C ASN A 8 -7.02 -0.22 8.54
N LEU A 9 -6.65 -1.30 7.85
CA LEU A 9 -7.55 -2.00 6.93
C LEU A 9 -8.76 -2.59 7.70
N PHE A 10 -8.51 -3.11 8.93
CA PHE A 10 -9.55 -3.58 9.85
C PHE A 10 -10.42 -2.42 10.37
N PHE A 11 -9.85 -1.23 10.53
CA PHE A 11 -10.57 -0.02 10.94
C PHE A 11 -11.48 0.52 9.83
N HIS A 12 -11.03 0.45 8.58
CA HIS A 12 -11.88 0.72 7.42
C HIS A 12 -13.06 -0.27 7.32
N LEU A 13 -12.83 -1.52 7.73
CA LEU A 13 -13.84 -2.58 7.84
C LEU A 13 -14.87 -2.34 8.95
N ILE A 14 -14.48 -1.70 10.06
CA ILE A 14 -15.37 -1.36 11.18
C ILE A 14 -16.23 -0.12 10.85
N ILE A 15 -15.68 0.80 10.06
CA ILE A 15 -16.34 2.05 9.67
C ILE A 15 -17.49 1.80 8.66
N PHE A 16 -17.39 0.73 7.87
CA PHE A 16 -18.44 0.28 6.95
C PHE A 16 -18.90 -1.14 7.31
N PRO A 17 -19.81 -1.33 8.26
CA PRO A 17 -20.21 -2.67 8.75
C PRO A 17 -20.75 -3.61 7.66
N ASN A 18 -21.32 -3.06 6.59
CA ASN A 18 -21.73 -3.85 5.42
C ASN A 18 -20.57 -4.30 4.54
N PHE A 19 -19.40 -3.67 4.67
CA PHE A 19 -18.19 -4.01 3.91
C PHE A 19 -17.66 -5.38 4.34
N TYR A 20 -17.72 -5.70 5.62
CA TYR A 20 -17.21 -6.98 6.15
C TYR A 20 -17.95 -8.19 5.57
N GLN A 21 -19.27 -8.12 5.44
CA GLN A 21 -20.05 -9.23 4.88
C GLN A 21 -19.78 -9.41 3.38
N THR A 22 -19.70 -8.31 2.63
CA THR A 22 -19.43 -8.37 1.19
C THR A 22 -18.00 -8.86 0.92
N VAL A 23 -17.01 -8.30 1.64
CA VAL A 23 -15.59 -8.67 1.49
C VAL A 23 -15.33 -10.10 1.96
N SER A 24 -15.90 -10.55 3.09
CA SER A 24 -15.76 -11.93 3.57
C SER A 24 -16.33 -12.94 2.58
N THR A 25 -17.45 -12.63 1.94
CA THR A 25 -18.06 -13.49 0.93
C THR A 25 -17.23 -13.54 -0.33
N GLU A 26 -16.72 -12.41 -0.80
CA GLU A 26 -15.87 -12.31 -1.99
C GLU A 26 -14.48 -12.94 -1.75
N ILE A 27 -13.85 -12.72 -0.59
CA ILE A 27 -12.60 -13.40 -0.21
C ILE A 27 -12.82 -14.92 -0.16
N SER A 28 -13.96 -15.39 0.37
CA SER A 28 -14.29 -16.81 0.38
C SER A 28 -14.47 -17.37 -1.03
N ILE A 29 -15.07 -16.60 -1.94
CA ILE A 29 -15.22 -16.98 -3.36
C ILE A 29 -13.86 -17.00 -4.08
N MET A 30 -12.98 -16.02 -3.76
CA MET A 30 -11.63 -15.94 -4.36
C MET A 30 -10.66 -16.96 -3.78
N SER A 31 -10.76 -17.32 -2.50
CA SER A 31 -9.92 -18.35 -1.87
C SER A 31 -10.22 -19.76 -2.37
N ASN A 32 -11.39 -19.99 -2.99
CA ASN A 32 -11.77 -21.25 -3.61
C ASN A 32 -11.34 -21.38 -5.08
N ARG A 33 -10.44 -20.51 -5.58
CA ARG A 33 -9.86 -20.69 -6.91
C ARG A 33 -8.98 -21.94 -6.93
N PRO A 34 -9.06 -22.73 -8.01
CA PRO A 34 -8.17 -23.88 -8.15
C PRO A 34 -6.72 -23.41 -8.15
N VAL A 35 -5.87 -24.08 -7.37
CA VAL A 35 -4.43 -23.82 -7.21
C VAL A 35 -3.72 -23.57 -8.54
N SER A 36 -4.18 -24.24 -9.62
CA SER A 36 -3.68 -24.09 -10.99
C SER A 36 -3.83 -22.68 -11.59
N ALA A 37 -4.88 -21.94 -11.23
CA ALA A 37 -5.11 -20.60 -11.79
C ALA A 37 -4.18 -19.56 -11.13
N THR A 38 -3.97 -19.64 -9.82
CA THR A 38 -3.04 -18.79 -9.08
C THR A 38 -1.60 -19.04 -9.52
N THR A 39 -1.19 -20.30 -9.67
CA THR A 39 0.14 -20.67 -10.15
C THR A 39 0.40 -20.18 -11.57
N ARG A 40 -0.62 -20.19 -12.44
CA ARG A 40 -0.49 -19.69 -13.81
C ARG A 40 -0.31 -18.17 -13.84
N GLN A 41 -1.07 -17.42 -13.06
CA GLN A 41 -0.95 -15.96 -12.96
C GLN A 41 0.42 -15.53 -12.40
N GLU A 42 0.89 -16.23 -11.37
CA GLU A 42 2.22 -16.01 -10.80
C GLU A 42 3.32 -16.29 -11.84
N ALA A 43 3.23 -17.38 -12.58
CA ALA A 43 4.17 -17.70 -13.65
C ALA A 43 4.14 -16.66 -14.78
N GLU A 44 2.97 -16.15 -15.17
CA GLU A 44 2.83 -15.08 -16.16
C GLU A 44 3.45 -13.77 -15.67
N MET A 45 3.25 -13.41 -14.39
CA MET A 45 3.86 -12.25 -13.77
C MET A 45 5.40 -12.36 -13.77
N ILE A 46 5.94 -13.49 -13.34
CA ILE A 46 7.38 -13.75 -13.31
C ILE A 46 7.97 -13.63 -14.73
N ASN A 47 7.36 -14.31 -15.71
CA ASN A 47 7.82 -14.27 -17.10
C ASN A 47 7.77 -12.85 -17.69
N LYS A 48 6.73 -12.07 -17.38
CA LYS A 48 6.61 -10.67 -17.81
C LYS A 48 7.72 -9.81 -17.19
N ALA A 49 7.94 -9.95 -15.89
CA ALA A 49 8.97 -9.22 -15.17
C ALA A 49 10.38 -9.54 -15.71
N GLN A 50 10.69 -10.82 -15.96
CA GLN A 50 11.96 -11.25 -16.54
C GLN A 50 12.23 -10.64 -17.92
N ARG A 51 11.20 -10.54 -18.76
CA ARG A 51 11.35 -9.91 -20.09
C ARG A 51 11.55 -8.41 -19.99
N ALA A 52 10.82 -7.74 -19.11
CA ALA A 52 10.90 -6.28 -18.93
C ALA A 52 12.22 -5.85 -18.30
N LEU A 53 12.86 -6.72 -17.52
CA LEU A 53 14.12 -6.43 -16.85
C LEU A 53 15.25 -6.02 -17.81
N HIS A 54 15.29 -6.63 -19.02
CA HIS A 54 16.30 -6.30 -20.03
C HIS A 54 16.11 -4.93 -20.68
N THR A 55 14.97 -4.29 -20.50
CA THR A 55 14.61 -3.00 -21.09
C THR A 55 14.47 -1.89 -20.06
N ALA A 56 14.61 -2.22 -18.78
CA ALA A 56 14.50 -1.23 -17.71
C ALA A 56 15.77 -0.36 -17.66
N GLU A 57 15.60 0.95 -17.69
CA GLU A 57 16.68 1.94 -17.60
C GLU A 57 16.83 2.49 -16.18
N ASP A 58 15.72 2.64 -15.44
CA ASP A 58 15.71 3.14 -14.08
C ASP A 58 16.09 2.05 -13.07
N ALA A 59 16.98 2.38 -12.12
CA ALA A 59 17.50 1.43 -11.14
C ALA A 59 16.40 0.89 -10.19
N ILE A 60 15.41 1.72 -9.82
CA ILE A 60 14.27 1.29 -9.00
C ILE A 60 13.34 0.37 -9.79
N ASP A 61 13.11 0.66 -11.07
CA ASP A 61 12.31 -0.22 -11.93
C ASP A 61 13.01 -1.56 -12.14
N LYS A 62 14.33 -1.58 -12.31
CA LYS A 62 15.12 -2.83 -12.33
C LYS A 62 14.91 -3.61 -11.03
N LEU A 63 15.06 -2.96 -9.88
CA LEU A 63 14.89 -3.61 -8.58
C LEU A 63 13.46 -4.13 -8.39
N ARG A 64 12.45 -3.37 -8.78
CA ARG A 64 11.04 -3.78 -8.76
C ARG A 64 10.81 -5.03 -9.61
N LEU A 65 11.31 -5.02 -10.84
CA LEU A 65 11.19 -6.14 -11.76
C LEU A 65 11.93 -7.39 -11.27
N LEU A 66 13.09 -7.20 -10.62
CA LEU A 66 13.81 -8.26 -9.94
C LEU A 66 12.98 -8.93 -8.85
N CYS A 67 12.37 -8.14 -7.98
CA CYS A 67 11.49 -8.64 -6.94
C CYS A 67 10.31 -9.44 -7.53
N LEU A 68 9.69 -8.91 -8.59
CA LEU A 68 8.59 -9.59 -9.29
C LEU A 68 9.05 -10.87 -9.99
N ALA A 69 10.23 -10.88 -10.61
CA ALA A 69 10.81 -12.06 -11.25
C ALA A 69 11.12 -13.19 -10.25
N ARG A 70 11.25 -12.88 -8.98
CA ARG A 70 11.39 -13.83 -7.86
C ARG A 70 10.07 -14.20 -7.18
N GLY A 71 8.94 -13.84 -7.80
CA GLY A 71 7.61 -14.14 -7.27
C GLY A 71 7.18 -13.24 -6.11
N ALA A 72 7.85 -12.12 -5.91
CA ALA A 72 7.45 -11.16 -4.89
C ALA A 72 6.32 -10.26 -5.37
N GLY A 73 5.17 -10.84 -5.65
CA GLY A 73 3.94 -10.10 -5.85
C GLY A 73 3.39 -9.58 -4.52
N GLY A 74 2.97 -8.29 -4.52
CA GLY A 74 2.36 -7.67 -3.37
C GLY A 74 3.29 -7.42 -2.17
N ILE A 75 2.75 -6.78 -1.15
CA ILE A 75 3.49 -6.35 0.05
C ILE A 75 4.12 -7.53 0.81
N LEU A 76 3.42 -8.66 0.91
CA LEU A 76 3.93 -9.83 1.61
C LEU A 76 5.15 -10.45 0.91
N GLY A 77 5.15 -10.42 -0.42
CA GLY A 77 6.28 -10.86 -1.23
C GLY A 77 7.50 -9.96 -1.03
N LEU A 78 7.30 -8.64 -1.10
CA LEU A 78 8.35 -7.64 -0.88
C LEU A 78 8.90 -7.71 0.55
N ALA A 79 8.04 -7.84 1.56
CA ALA A 79 8.47 -8.00 2.95
C ALA A 79 9.27 -9.31 3.18
N ARG A 80 9.04 -10.34 2.37
CA ARG A 80 9.82 -11.58 2.41
C ARG A 80 11.21 -11.37 1.83
N ILE A 81 11.33 -10.63 0.72
CA ILE A 81 12.62 -10.28 0.13
C ILE A 81 13.42 -9.42 1.10
N PHE A 82 12.83 -8.35 1.64
CA PHE A 82 13.47 -7.51 2.65
C PHE A 82 14.08 -8.34 3.79
N ARG A 83 13.28 -9.24 4.39
CA ARG A 83 13.76 -10.12 5.49
C ARG A 83 14.85 -11.12 5.09
N ARG A 84 15.02 -11.40 3.81
CA ARG A 84 16.11 -12.25 3.32
C ARG A 84 17.39 -11.47 3.10
N MET A 85 17.29 -10.15 2.89
CA MET A 85 18.41 -9.24 2.75
C MET A 85 18.90 -8.74 4.13
N ASP A 86 17.99 -8.56 5.08
CA ASP A 86 18.26 -8.21 6.49
C ASP A 86 18.90 -9.41 7.19
N GLU A 87 20.22 -9.52 7.10
CA GLU A 87 21.00 -10.67 7.60
C GLU A 87 21.16 -10.62 9.11
N ASP A 88 21.38 -9.44 9.67
CA ASP A 88 21.56 -9.24 11.11
C ASP A 88 20.23 -9.15 11.89
N GLY A 89 19.09 -9.06 11.20
CA GLY A 89 17.76 -9.02 11.78
C GLY A 89 17.41 -7.71 12.50
N ASN A 90 18.14 -6.63 12.20
CA ASN A 90 17.93 -5.31 12.81
C ASN A 90 16.70 -4.56 12.25
N LYS A 91 16.07 -5.10 11.19
CA LYS A 91 14.90 -4.56 10.45
C LYS A 91 15.21 -3.31 9.63
N GLN A 92 16.44 -3.09 9.33
CA GLN A 92 16.94 -2.06 8.44
C GLN A 92 17.88 -2.73 7.44
N LEU A 93 18.04 -2.18 6.26
CA LEU A 93 19.02 -2.65 5.29
C LEU A 93 20.14 -1.62 5.19
N SER A 94 21.35 -2.06 5.48
CA SER A 94 22.57 -1.33 5.19
C SER A 94 22.89 -1.39 3.68
N LYS A 95 23.80 -0.54 3.21
CA LYS A 95 24.30 -0.58 1.83
C LYS A 95 24.90 -1.96 1.51
N GLU A 96 25.64 -2.53 2.43
CA GLU A 96 26.30 -3.82 2.31
C GLU A 96 25.27 -4.94 2.15
N GLU A 97 24.24 -5.01 3.01
CA GLU A 97 23.16 -6.00 2.91
C GLU A 97 22.34 -5.87 1.62
N LEU A 98 22.15 -4.65 1.12
CA LEU A 98 21.52 -4.43 -0.19
C LEU A 98 22.36 -5.03 -1.31
N ILE A 99 23.65 -4.77 -1.35
CA ILE A 99 24.58 -5.30 -2.37
C ILE A 99 24.59 -6.83 -2.33
N GLU A 100 24.81 -7.41 -1.16
CA GLU A 100 24.83 -8.87 -0.96
C GLU A 100 23.49 -9.50 -1.32
N GLY A 101 22.38 -8.83 -0.97
CA GLY A 101 21.03 -9.25 -1.34
C GLY A 101 20.79 -9.23 -2.84
N PHE A 102 21.31 -8.24 -3.56
CA PHE A 102 21.22 -8.18 -5.02
C PHE A 102 22.06 -9.29 -5.68
N GLU A 103 23.28 -9.51 -5.22
CA GLU A 103 24.14 -10.60 -5.69
C GLU A 103 23.49 -11.97 -5.44
N ALA A 104 22.93 -12.20 -4.24
CA ALA A 104 22.18 -13.41 -3.92
C ALA A 104 20.95 -13.62 -4.83
N MET A 105 20.39 -12.54 -5.37
CA MET A 105 19.33 -12.58 -6.39
C MET A 105 19.87 -12.75 -7.81
N GLY A 106 21.19 -12.85 -7.99
CA GLY A 106 21.84 -13.05 -9.28
C GLY A 106 21.92 -11.77 -10.12
N PHE A 107 22.02 -10.62 -9.47
CA PHE A 107 22.18 -9.33 -10.11
C PHE A 107 23.36 -8.57 -9.53
N GLU A 108 24.20 -8.10 -10.44
CA GLU A 108 25.25 -7.17 -10.14
C GLU A 108 24.78 -5.79 -10.59
N PHE A 109 24.70 -4.86 -9.64
CA PHE A 109 24.46 -3.45 -9.92
C PHE A 109 25.79 -2.72 -9.89
N GLU A 110 25.96 -1.77 -10.80
CA GLU A 110 27.09 -0.85 -10.73
C GLU A 110 26.97 0.04 -9.48
N GLU A 111 28.11 0.52 -8.96
CA GLU A 111 28.14 1.30 -7.72
C GLU A 111 27.27 2.56 -7.80
N GLU A 112 27.21 3.18 -8.97
CA GLU A 112 26.35 4.33 -9.25
C GLU A 112 24.86 3.97 -9.13
N GLU A 113 24.44 2.82 -9.65
CA GLU A 113 23.07 2.33 -9.56
C GLU A 113 22.68 2.02 -8.11
N VAL A 114 23.59 1.41 -7.34
CA VAL A 114 23.35 1.15 -5.90
C VAL A 114 23.18 2.45 -5.14
N ASN A 115 24.03 3.45 -5.37
CA ASN A 115 23.92 4.75 -4.73
C ASN A 115 22.61 5.47 -5.12
N GLU A 116 22.17 5.36 -6.37
CA GLU A 116 20.89 5.88 -6.82
C GLU A 116 19.71 5.18 -6.11
N ILE A 117 19.76 3.86 -5.99
CA ILE A 117 18.76 3.07 -5.29
C ILE A 117 18.66 3.54 -3.83
N ILE A 118 19.79 3.64 -3.13
CA ILE A 118 19.82 4.08 -1.73
C ILE A 118 19.25 5.49 -1.59
N SER A 119 19.66 6.44 -2.43
CA SER A 119 19.18 7.82 -2.36
C SER A 119 17.68 7.98 -2.59
N LYS A 120 17.08 7.05 -3.36
CA LYS A 120 15.63 7.02 -3.62
C LYS A 120 14.84 6.26 -2.55
N LEU A 121 15.47 5.31 -1.88
CA LEU A 121 14.83 4.50 -0.84
C LEU A 121 14.93 5.14 0.55
N ASP A 122 16.11 5.66 0.92
CA ASP A 122 16.38 6.32 2.19
C ASP A 122 15.79 7.75 2.16
N THR A 123 14.53 7.85 2.55
CA THR A 123 13.78 9.12 2.48
C THR A 123 13.98 10.01 3.71
N ASP A 124 14.41 9.45 4.82
CA ASP A 124 14.67 10.14 6.07
C ASP A 124 16.16 10.44 6.32
N GLU A 125 17.02 10.09 5.33
CA GLU A 125 18.47 10.28 5.38
C GLU A 125 19.13 9.60 6.60
N SER A 126 18.59 8.48 7.04
CA SER A 126 19.10 7.70 8.19
C SER A 126 20.38 6.93 7.86
N GLY A 127 20.67 6.74 6.58
CA GLY A 127 21.78 5.93 6.07
C GLY A 127 21.47 4.44 5.99
N THR A 128 20.24 4.05 6.32
CA THR A 128 19.73 2.67 6.24
C THR A 128 18.31 2.69 5.69
N ILE A 129 17.84 1.58 5.13
CA ILE A 129 16.52 1.49 4.52
C ILE A 129 15.61 0.65 5.40
N ASP A 130 14.53 1.23 5.89
CA ASP A 130 13.53 0.48 6.64
C ASP A 130 12.56 -0.28 5.70
N LEU A 131 11.76 -1.20 6.28
CA LEU A 131 10.78 -1.99 5.52
C LEU A 131 9.73 -1.11 4.85
N THR A 132 9.36 0.01 5.44
CA THR A 132 8.34 0.91 4.90
C THR A 132 8.86 1.64 3.68
N GLU A 133 10.07 2.17 3.75
CA GLU A 133 10.78 2.81 2.65
C GLU A 133 10.97 1.84 1.48
N PHE A 134 11.49 0.64 1.77
CA PHE A 134 11.67 -0.42 0.77
C PHE A 134 10.35 -0.75 0.05
N ILE A 135 9.27 -1.03 0.79
CA ILE A 135 7.98 -1.36 0.18
C ILE A 135 7.42 -0.18 -0.59
N THR A 136 7.54 1.04 -0.07
CA THR A 136 6.99 2.24 -0.70
C THR A 136 7.65 2.52 -2.04
N ALA A 137 8.97 2.36 -2.13
CA ALA A 137 9.72 2.58 -3.37
C ALA A 137 9.50 1.47 -4.41
N ILE A 138 9.41 0.21 -3.97
CA ILE A 138 9.40 -0.95 -4.87
C ILE A 138 8.00 -1.43 -5.22
N ARG A 139 6.96 -1.03 -4.49
CA ARG A 139 5.58 -1.41 -4.82
C ARG A 139 5.24 -1.03 -6.27
N PRO A 140 4.52 -1.90 -7.02
CA PRO A 140 4.11 -1.56 -8.36
C PRO A 140 3.21 -0.32 -8.36
N PRO A 141 3.34 0.57 -9.33
CA PRO A 141 2.46 1.72 -9.46
C PRO A 141 1.01 1.27 -9.67
N MET A 142 0.07 2.06 -9.21
CA MET A 142 -1.34 1.82 -9.49
C MET A 142 -1.63 1.97 -10.98
N SER A 143 -2.54 1.14 -11.50
CA SER A 143 -3.07 1.32 -12.85
C SER A 143 -3.87 2.63 -12.94
N GLU A 144 -3.96 3.20 -14.15
CA GLU A 144 -4.74 4.43 -14.37
C GLU A 144 -6.21 4.30 -13.93
N SER A 145 -6.78 3.10 -14.06
CA SER A 145 -8.14 2.82 -13.61
C SER A 145 -8.28 2.92 -12.09
N ARG A 146 -7.28 2.43 -11.36
CA ARG A 146 -7.24 2.51 -9.89
C ARG A 146 -7.02 3.95 -9.43
N ILE A 147 -6.09 4.67 -10.09
CA ILE A 147 -5.83 6.10 -9.80
C ILE A 147 -7.12 6.91 -9.94
N LYS A 148 -7.79 6.83 -11.09
CA LYS A 148 -9.06 7.56 -11.34
C LYS A 148 -10.13 7.23 -10.30
N LEU A 149 -10.19 6.00 -9.84
CA LEU A 149 -11.16 5.58 -8.84
C LEU A 149 -10.86 6.17 -7.46
N VAL A 150 -9.58 6.24 -7.09
CA VAL A 150 -9.14 6.88 -5.84
C VAL A 150 -9.38 8.39 -5.89
N GLU A 151 -9.12 9.04 -7.03
CA GLU A 151 -9.43 10.45 -7.25
C GLU A 151 -10.93 10.72 -7.08
N GLN A 152 -11.82 9.88 -7.64
CA GLN A 152 -13.26 10.00 -7.44
C GLN A 152 -13.67 9.85 -5.98
N ALA A 153 -13.01 8.94 -5.24
CA ALA A 153 -13.26 8.78 -3.81
C ALA A 153 -12.83 10.02 -3.02
N PHE A 154 -11.69 10.60 -3.34
CA PHE A 154 -11.21 11.83 -2.75
C PHE A 154 -12.18 12.98 -3.01
N GLN A 155 -12.53 13.24 -4.26
CA GLN A 155 -13.46 14.29 -4.65
C GLN A 155 -14.85 14.17 -3.99
N LYS A 156 -15.26 12.95 -3.69
CA LYS A 156 -16.51 12.73 -2.95
C LYS A 156 -16.41 13.10 -1.48
N LEU A 157 -15.25 12.92 -0.87
CA LEU A 157 -15.00 13.30 0.52
C LEU A 157 -14.74 14.80 0.65
N ASP A 158 -13.93 15.37 -0.25
CA ASP A 158 -13.64 16.80 -0.34
C ASP A 158 -14.90 17.55 -0.81
N LYS A 159 -15.71 17.99 0.15
CA LYS A 159 -16.96 18.72 -0.13
C LYS A 159 -16.75 20.19 -0.40
N THR A 160 -15.73 20.76 0.21
CA THR A 160 -15.38 22.16 0.03
C THR A 160 -14.75 22.41 -1.36
N GLY A 161 -14.10 21.37 -1.93
CA GLY A 161 -13.45 21.43 -3.24
C GLY A 161 -12.12 22.17 -3.18
N ASP A 162 -11.51 22.28 -2.01
CA ASP A 162 -10.24 22.98 -1.79
C ASP A 162 -9.00 22.07 -2.00
N GLY A 163 -9.22 20.77 -2.22
CA GLY A 163 -8.17 19.78 -2.45
C GLY A 163 -7.62 19.15 -1.18
N GLU A 164 -8.26 19.39 -0.06
CA GLU A 164 -7.92 18.86 1.26
C GLU A 164 -9.16 18.21 1.89
N ILE A 165 -8.99 17.12 2.63
CA ILE A 165 -10.07 16.51 3.40
C ILE A 165 -9.85 16.82 4.87
N THR A 166 -10.83 17.49 5.46
CA THR A 166 -10.84 17.89 6.86
C THR A 166 -12.03 17.26 7.60
N VAL A 167 -12.08 17.43 8.92
CA VAL A 167 -13.25 17.04 9.72
C VAL A 167 -14.53 17.71 9.23
N ALA A 168 -14.44 18.94 8.69
CA ALA A 168 -15.59 19.67 8.15
C ALA A 168 -16.20 18.97 6.93
N ASP A 169 -15.36 18.43 6.04
CA ASP A 169 -15.77 17.70 4.85
C ASP A 169 -16.42 16.37 5.20
N LEU A 170 -15.86 15.68 6.20
CA LEU A 170 -16.37 14.40 6.66
C LEU A 170 -17.72 14.50 7.36
N ARG A 171 -18.03 15.63 8.00
CA ARG A 171 -19.33 15.85 8.63
C ARG A 171 -20.46 15.77 7.61
N GLY A 172 -21.34 14.78 7.80
CA GLY A 172 -22.47 14.50 6.91
C GLY A 172 -22.19 13.60 5.70
N VAL A 173 -20.92 13.23 5.43
CA VAL A 173 -20.55 12.12 4.53
C VAL A 173 -20.36 10.87 5.37
N TYR A 174 -19.63 11.00 6.48
CA TYR A 174 -19.36 9.92 7.40
C TYR A 174 -20.41 9.80 8.48
N ASN A 175 -21.09 8.66 8.54
CA ASN A 175 -22.15 8.46 9.55
C ASN A 175 -21.58 7.91 10.87
N VAL A 176 -21.11 8.82 11.72
CA VAL A 176 -20.58 8.49 13.04
C VAL A 176 -21.61 7.82 13.96
N LYS A 177 -22.92 8.07 13.73
CA LYS A 177 -24.00 7.54 14.59
C LYS A 177 -24.07 6.01 14.63
N CYS A 178 -23.48 5.33 13.66
CA CYS A 178 -23.39 3.87 13.62
C CYS A 178 -22.09 3.32 14.24
N HIS A 179 -21.17 4.20 14.66
CA HIS A 179 -19.89 3.77 15.22
C HIS A 179 -20.06 3.25 16.66
N PRO A 180 -19.56 2.04 17.01
CA PRO A 180 -19.78 1.44 18.32
C PRO A 180 -19.36 2.31 19.49
N ARG A 181 -18.20 2.99 19.39
CA ARG A 181 -17.67 3.85 20.45
C ARG A 181 -18.44 5.18 20.59
N TYR A 182 -19.09 5.64 19.51
CA TYR A 182 -20.03 6.77 19.59
C TYR A 182 -21.30 6.36 20.30
N ILE A 183 -21.83 5.17 19.98
CA ILE A 183 -23.04 4.64 20.59
C ILE A 183 -22.81 4.35 22.08
N SER A 184 -21.64 3.85 22.46
CA SER A 184 -21.31 3.62 23.90
C SER A 184 -20.99 4.92 24.65
N GLY A 185 -20.83 6.05 23.98
CA GLY A 185 -20.44 7.33 24.56
C GLY A 185 -18.95 7.41 24.97
N GLU A 186 -18.12 6.45 24.54
CA GLU A 186 -16.69 6.44 24.83
C GLU A 186 -15.93 7.51 24.03
N GLU A 187 -16.38 7.82 22.83
CA GLU A 187 -15.70 8.77 21.93
C GLU A 187 -16.69 9.78 21.33
N SER A 188 -16.23 11.02 21.20
CA SER A 188 -16.98 12.08 20.52
C SER A 188 -16.92 11.90 19.00
N GLU A 189 -17.87 12.53 18.29
CA GLU A 189 -17.87 12.57 16.81
C GLU A 189 -16.53 13.08 16.27
N GLU A 190 -16.03 14.18 16.80
CA GLU A 190 -14.77 14.80 16.38
C GLU A 190 -13.56 13.88 16.59
N SER A 191 -13.49 13.18 17.73
CA SER A 191 -12.43 12.20 17.99
C SER A 191 -12.44 11.05 16.98
N ILE A 192 -13.61 10.59 16.57
CA ILE A 192 -13.75 9.51 15.57
C ILE A 192 -13.34 10.01 14.19
N LEU A 193 -13.74 11.23 13.81
CA LEU A 193 -13.39 11.81 12.52
C LEU A 193 -11.88 12.11 12.41
N ASN A 194 -11.27 12.65 13.47
CA ASN A 194 -9.81 12.85 13.50
C ASN A 194 -9.04 11.52 13.42
N LYS A 195 -9.52 10.47 14.09
CA LYS A 195 -8.91 9.14 13.93
C LYS A 195 -9.07 8.58 12.53
N PHE A 196 -10.16 8.90 11.83
CA PHE A 196 -10.32 8.52 10.44
C PHE A 196 -9.30 9.22 9.56
N LEU A 197 -9.11 10.55 9.69
CA LEU A 197 -8.11 11.30 8.96
C LEU A 197 -6.69 10.78 9.26
N GLY A 198 -6.35 10.58 10.52
CA GLY A 198 -5.04 10.07 10.93
C GLY A 198 -4.66 8.69 10.37
N ASN A 199 -5.56 7.98 9.68
CA ASN A 199 -5.20 6.76 8.96
C ASN A 199 -4.47 7.02 7.65
N PHE A 200 -4.66 8.19 7.06
CA PHE A 200 -4.05 8.57 5.78
C PHE A 200 -2.73 9.31 5.98
N GLU A 201 -2.58 9.99 7.13
CA GLU A 201 -1.40 10.77 7.47
C GLU A 201 -0.23 9.90 7.93
N GLN A 202 0.98 10.39 7.73
CA GLN A 202 2.18 9.85 8.35
C GLN A 202 2.38 10.49 9.73
N GLU A 203 3.01 9.76 10.66
CA GLU A 203 3.24 10.28 12.03
C GLU A 203 4.06 11.59 12.04
N SER A 204 4.91 11.81 11.02
CA SER A 204 5.76 12.99 10.88
C SER A 204 5.05 14.23 10.33
N THR A 205 3.90 14.05 9.64
CA THR A 205 3.15 15.13 8.96
C THR A 205 1.72 15.27 9.48
N LYS A 206 1.48 14.81 10.71
CA LYS A 206 0.14 14.76 11.26
C LYS A 206 -0.37 16.15 11.62
N ASP A 207 -1.32 16.66 10.83
CA ASP A 207 -1.96 17.97 10.97
C ASP A 207 -3.49 17.92 10.95
N ASP A 208 -4.08 16.70 10.96
CA ASP A 208 -5.53 16.44 10.85
C ASP A 208 -6.14 16.92 9.50
N ILE A 209 -5.30 17.06 8.46
CA ILE A 209 -5.66 17.38 7.08
C ILE A 209 -5.16 16.25 6.19
N VAL A 210 -5.95 15.82 5.23
CA VAL A 210 -5.54 14.79 4.28
C VAL A 210 -5.50 15.38 2.88
N THR A 211 -4.30 15.48 2.34
CA THR A 211 -4.06 15.92 0.97
C THR A 211 -4.36 14.80 -0.04
N MET A 212 -4.54 15.17 -1.32
CA MET A 212 -4.64 14.18 -2.40
C MET A 212 -3.44 13.24 -2.45
N GLU A 213 -2.24 13.76 -2.18
CA GLU A 213 -1.00 12.98 -2.20
C GLU A 213 -0.99 11.91 -1.09
N GLU A 214 -1.33 12.26 0.13
CA GLU A 214 -1.41 11.32 1.26
C GLU A 214 -2.50 10.27 1.03
N PHE A 215 -3.66 10.69 0.54
CA PHE A 215 -4.75 9.80 0.19
C PHE A 215 -4.34 8.81 -0.92
N MET A 216 -3.67 9.30 -1.96
CA MET A 216 -3.16 8.49 -3.06
C MET A 216 -2.08 7.53 -2.58
N ASN A 217 -1.17 7.98 -1.72
CA ASN A 217 -0.13 7.17 -1.09
C ASN A 217 -0.70 6.02 -0.27
N TYR A 218 -1.72 6.31 0.54
CA TYR A 218 -2.43 5.30 1.33
C TYR A 218 -3.03 4.20 0.44
N TYR A 219 -3.78 4.60 -0.60
CA TYR A 219 -4.39 3.63 -1.52
C TYR A 219 -3.41 2.93 -2.43
N SER A 220 -2.28 3.53 -2.73
CA SER A 220 -1.19 2.86 -3.46
C SER A 220 -0.62 1.69 -2.64
N ALA A 221 -0.50 1.85 -1.32
CA ALA A 221 -0.09 0.75 -0.43
C ALA A 221 -1.13 -0.38 -0.39
N ILE A 222 -2.41 -0.04 -0.32
CA ILE A 222 -3.51 -1.03 -0.37
C ILE A 222 -3.55 -1.72 -1.74
N SER A 223 -3.44 -0.95 -2.82
CA SER A 223 -3.43 -1.44 -4.20
C SER A 223 -2.36 -2.48 -4.45
N ALA A 224 -1.16 -2.29 -3.89
CA ALA A 224 -0.07 -3.26 -4.00
C ALA A 224 -0.38 -4.62 -3.35
N SER A 225 -1.38 -4.69 -2.47
CA SER A 225 -1.84 -5.94 -1.81
C SER A 225 -3.00 -6.60 -2.55
N ILE A 226 -3.51 -5.99 -3.62
CA ILE A 226 -4.69 -6.45 -4.34
C ILE A 226 -4.32 -6.77 -5.79
N ASP A 227 -4.37 -8.05 -6.16
CA ASP A 227 -3.95 -8.52 -7.48
C ASP A 227 -4.90 -8.12 -8.62
N HIS A 228 -6.22 -7.99 -8.33
CA HIS A 228 -7.24 -7.78 -9.35
C HIS A 228 -7.87 -6.40 -9.30
N ASP A 229 -7.86 -5.69 -10.43
CA ASP A 229 -8.49 -4.37 -10.57
C ASP A 229 -9.99 -4.40 -10.26
N ALA A 230 -10.70 -5.46 -10.67
CA ALA A 230 -12.12 -5.60 -10.38
C ALA A 230 -12.42 -5.68 -8.87
N TYR A 231 -11.53 -6.30 -8.09
CA TYR A 231 -11.69 -6.36 -6.64
C TYR A 231 -11.38 -5.01 -6.00
N PHE A 232 -10.34 -4.31 -6.47
CA PHE A 232 -10.03 -2.96 -6.02
C PHE A 232 -11.18 -1.99 -6.33
N ASP A 233 -11.74 -2.05 -7.54
CA ASP A 233 -12.89 -1.24 -7.95
C ASP A 233 -14.10 -1.47 -7.03
N LEU A 234 -14.46 -2.73 -6.81
CA LEU A 234 -15.56 -3.09 -5.91
C LEU A 234 -15.35 -2.58 -4.49
N MET A 235 -14.13 -2.70 -3.98
CA MET A 235 -13.75 -2.25 -2.64
C MET A 235 -13.93 -0.74 -2.50
N ILE A 236 -13.36 0.06 -3.39
CA ILE A 236 -13.44 1.52 -3.34
C ILE A 236 -14.89 2.00 -3.53
N ARG A 237 -15.61 1.47 -4.54
CA ARG A 237 -17.03 1.85 -4.76
C ARG A 237 -17.91 1.53 -3.56
N ASN A 238 -17.72 0.40 -2.93
CA ASN A 238 -18.47 0.05 -1.72
C ASN A 238 -18.10 0.93 -0.53
N ALA A 239 -16.81 1.21 -0.35
CA ALA A 239 -16.34 2.04 0.76
C ALA A 239 -16.90 3.48 0.66
N TYR A 240 -16.85 4.06 -0.51
CA TYR A 240 -17.22 5.47 -0.72
C TYR A 240 -18.60 5.66 -1.37
N LYS A 241 -19.33 4.59 -1.68
CA LYS A 241 -20.64 4.66 -2.36
C LYS A 241 -20.58 5.40 -3.69
N LEU A 242 -19.51 5.14 -4.48
CA LEU A 242 -19.32 5.70 -5.82
C LEU A 242 -20.28 5.10 -6.84
#